data_3fb57ff9967cbf8765cba49bfae3a2a8
#
_entry.id   3fb57ff9967cbf8765cba49bfae3a2a8
#
_cell.length_a   1.000
_cell.length_b   1.000
_cell.length_c   1.000
_cell.angle_alpha   90.00
_cell.angle_beta   90.00
_cell.angle_gamma   90.00
#
_symmetry.space_group_name_H-M   'P 1'
#
loop_
_entity.id
_entity.type
_entity.pdbx_description
1 polymer ?
#
loop_
_entity_poly.entity_id
_entity_poly.type
_entity_poly.pdbx_seq_one_letter_code
_entity_poly.pdbx_strand_id
1 'polypeptide(L)'
;MNKKKKVKVLIADDQTLFREGIKDVLTGEKWIEVVGEAADGLQAVALAKKLKPDVVLMDIKLPKLDGIAATKQIRQTAPEVNVLMLSSFEDEAHVLDAIQAGANGYLSKMLPAAELVNSIKTFTAEGLMIPQQLMGKLLHGLRRMGEGGMPSQATLTKTEIKVMDFLGKGLSNKELAKELGCSVKTIKNHLNSAFHKLGVSSRTEAVVKAIEKGLISSEGTKFTEDEE
;
A
#
# COMPACT_ATOMS: atom_id res chain seq x y z
N MET A 1 -17.69 5.92 -26.65
CA MET A 1 -16.94 4.82 -25.99
C MET A 1 -16.02 5.45 -24.95
N ASN A 2 -16.33 5.27 -23.67
CA ASN A 2 -15.49 5.82 -22.58
C ASN A 2 -14.18 5.01 -22.58
N LYS A 3 -13.05 5.60 -22.97
CA LYS A 3 -11.72 5.01 -22.78
C LYS A 3 -11.52 4.81 -21.27
N LYS A 4 -11.59 3.57 -20.78
CA LYS A 4 -11.22 3.27 -19.39
C LYS A 4 -9.82 3.84 -19.16
N LYS A 5 -9.67 4.72 -18.17
CA LYS A 5 -8.38 5.31 -17.79
C LYS A 5 -7.43 4.17 -17.43
N LYS A 6 -6.26 4.14 -18.08
CA LYS A 6 -5.22 3.15 -17.78
C LYS A 6 -4.61 3.45 -16.41
N VAL A 7 -4.20 2.40 -15.71
CA VAL A 7 -3.42 2.50 -14.48
C VAL A 7 -1.98 2.83 -14.84
N LYS A 8 -1.49 3.96 -14.37
CA LYS A 8 -0.11 4.42 -14.59
C LYS A 8 0.82 3.79 -13.55
N VAL A 9 1.81 3.06 -14.02
CA VAL A 9 2.78 2.36 -13.17
C VAL A 9 4.18 2.93 -13.40
N LEU A 10 4.86 3.27 -12.31
CA LEU A 10 6.30 3.57 -12.28
C LEU A 10 7.01 2.35 -11.68
N ILE A 11 8.10 1.90 -12.31
CA ILE A 11 8.92 0.77 -11.83
C ILE A 11 10.23 1.32 -11.29
N ALA A 12 10.58 1.00 -10.05
CA ALA A 12 11.83 1.39 -9.41
C ALA A 12 12.57 0.15 -8.90
N ASP A 13 13.61 -0.24 -9.61
CA ASP A 13 14.45 -1.40 -9.33
C ASP A 13 15.85 -1.16 -9.92
N ASP A 14 16.93 -1.51 -9.22
CA ASP A 14 18.28 -1.34 -9.71
C ASP A 14 18.72 -2.44 -10.68
N GLN A 15 18.06 -3.60 -10.63
CA GLN A 15 18.33 -4.74 -11.49
C GLN A 15 17.68 -4.55 -12.86
N THR A 16 18.49 -4.21 -13.86
CA THR A 16 18.02 -3.90 -15.21
C THR A 16 17.17 -5.00 -15.82
N LEU A 17 17.63 -6.27 -15.77
CA LEU A 17 16.89 -7.40 -16.33
C LEU A 17 15.53 -7.61 -15.65
N PHE A 18 15.47 -7.46 -14.33
CA PHE A 18 14.21 -7.61 -13.58
C PHE A 18 13.25 -6.47 -13.94
N ARG A 19 13.75 -5.25 -14.01
CA ARG A 19 12.96 -4.05 -14.37
C ARG A 19 12.40 -4.16 -15.79
N GLU A 20 13.23 -4.57 -16.76
CA GLU A 20 12.80 -4.82 -18.14
C GLU A 20 11.76 -5.93 -18.22
N GLY A 21 11.97 -7.05 -17.50
CA GLY A 21 11.03 -8.16 -17.45
C GLY A 21 9.65 -7.75 -16.90
N ILE A 22 9.62 -6.98 -15.80
CA ILE A 22 8.35 -6.42 -15.26
C ILE A 22 7.69 -5.50 -16.28
N LYS A 23 8.47 -4.64 -16.93
CA LYS A 23 7.96 -3.71 -17.94
C LYS A 23 7.30 -4.47 -19.09
N ASP A 24 7.94 -5.51 -19.61
CA ASP A 24 7.40 -6.32 -20.70
C ASP A 24 6.09 -6.99 -20.31
N VAL A 25 6.03 -7.57 -19.11
CA VAL A 25 4.81 -8.17 -18.56
C VAL A 25 3.68 -7.13 -18.47
N LEU A 26 3.95 -5.96 -17.88
CA LEU A 26 2.94 -4.94 -17.65
C LEU A 26 2.49 -4.25 -18.95
N THR A 27 3.37 -4.07 -19.92
CA THR A 27 3.00 -3.47 -21.23
C THR A 27 2.14 -4.40 -22.08
N GLY A 28 2.17 -5.71 -21.81
CA GLY A 28 1.21 -6.67 -22.39
C GLY A 28 -0.24 -6.44 -21.97
N GLU A 29 -0.47 -5.74 -20.85
CA GLU A 29 -1.79 -5.49 -20.30
C GLU A 29 -2.40 -4.19 -20.84
N LYS A 30 -3.53 -4.29 -21.56
CA LYS A 30 -4.18 -3.13 -22.19
C LYS A 30 -4.65 -2.05 -21.20
N TRP A 31 -4.83 -2.39 -19.93
CA TRP A 31 -5.32 -1.51 -18.88
C TRP A 31 -4.21 -0.88 -18.05
N ILE A 32 -2.93 -1.26 -18.28
CA ILE A 32 -1.73 -0.69 -17.65
C ILE A 32 -1.00 0.23 -18.63
N GLU A 33 -0.34 1.23 -18.09
CA GLU A 33 0.62 2.10 -18.78
C GLU A 33 1.86 2.26 -17.88
N VAL A 34 2.99 1.71 -18.31
CA VAL A 34 4.28 1.97 -17.65
C VAL A 34 4.73 3.37 -18.05
N VAL A 35 4.67 4.30 -17.09
CA VAL A 35 4.95 5.73 -17.36
C VAL A 35 6.40 6.13 -17.10
N GLY A 36 7.18 5.24 -16.46
CA GLY A 36 8.60 5.50 -16.21
C GLY A 36 9.30 4.34 -15.51
N GLU A 37 10.61 4.44 -15.51
CA GLU A 37 11.54 3.51 -14.87
C GLU A 37 12.56 4.29 -14.05
N ALA A 38 12.94 3.79 -12.89
CA ALA A 38 13.97 4.35 -12.02
C ALA A 38 14.96 3.24 -11.63
N ALA A 39 16.24 3.55 -11.67
CA ALA A 39 17.31 2.64 -11.25
C ALA A 39 17.85 2.97 -9.85
N ASP A 40 17.34 4.01 -9.21
CA ASP A 40 17.68 4.41 -7.84
C ASP A 40 16.52 5.14 -7.16
N GLY A 41 16.57 5.24 -5.83
CA GLY A 41 15.50 5.84 -5.04
C GLY A 41 15.32 7.34 -5.28
N LEU A 42 16.38 8.09 -5.59
CA LEU A 42 16.27 9.52 -5.90
C LEU A 42 15.51 9.73 -7.23
N GLN A 43 15.82 8.92 -8.24
CA GLN A 43 15.07 8.93 -9.50
C GLN A 43 13.60 8.54 -9.28
N ALA A 44 13.34 7.52 -8.46
CA ALA A 44 12.00 7.09 -8.13
C ALA A 44 11.16 8.24 -7.53
N VAL A 45 11.70 8.96 -6.55
CA VAL A 45 11.04 10.13 -5.93
C VAL A 45 10.78 11.24 -6.97
N ALA A 46 11.80 11.58 -7.76
CA ALA A 46 11.69 12.64 -8.77
C ALA A 46 10.63 12.30 -9.83
N LEU A 47 10.62 11.04 -10.31
CA LEU A 47 9.66 10.58 -11.32
C LEU A 47 8.26 10.44 -10.75
N ALA A 48 8.09 9.97 -9.53
CA ALA A 48 6.79 9.91 -8.86
C ALA A 48 6.14 11.29 -8.77
N LYS A 49 6.89 12.30 -8.35
CA LYS A 49 6.43 13.69 -8.29
C LYS A 49 6.07 14.25 -9.67
N LYS A 50 6.90 13.96 -10.69
CA LYS A 50 6.73 14.49 -12.05
C LYS A 50 5.60 13.82 -12.81
N LEU A 51 5.52 12.48 -12.76
CA LEU A 51 4.63 11.67 -13.58
C LEU A 51 3.30 11.37 -12.90
N LYS A 52 3.23 11.50 -11.58
CA LYS A 52 2.07 11.20 -10.74
C LYS A 52 1.44 9.85 -11.12
N PRO A 53 2.20 8.76 -11.00
CA PRO A 53 1.67 7.44 -11.29
C PRO A 53 0.56 7.07 -10.32
N ASP A 54 -0.33 6.16 -10.71
CA ASP A 54 -1.32 5.60 -9.80
C ASP A 54 -0.65 4.63 -8.82
N VAL A 55 0.41 3.92 -9.27
CA VAL A 55 1.17 2.94 -8.50
C VAL A 55 2.66 3.05 -8.80
N VAL A 56 3.50 2.99 -7.78
CA VAL A 56 4.95 2.76 -7.86
C VAL A 56 5.24 1.34 -7.39
N LEU A 57 5.86 0.52 -8.23
CA LEU A 57 6.49 -0.73 -7.82
C LEU A 57 7.91 -0.37 -7.36
N MET A 58 8.19 -0.53 -6.07
CA MET A 58 9.39 -0.01 -5.42
C MET A 58 10.22 -1.13 -4.83
N ASP A 59 11.41 -1.36 -5.36
CA ASP A 59 12.37 -2.23 -4.68
C ASP A 59 12.81 -1.63 -3.34
N ILE A 60 13.05 -2.48 -2.37
CA ILE A 60 13.59 -2.08 -1.06
C ILE A 60 15.05 -1.65 -1.20
N LYS A 61 15.84 -2.45 -1.89
CA LYS A 61 17.29 -2.23 -2.03
C LYS A 61 17.61 -1.41 -3.25
N LEU A 62 17.52 -0.10 -3.13
CA LEU A 62 17.92 0.83 -4.19
C LEU A 62 19.19 1.59 -3.82
N PRO A 63 20.07 1.88 -4.79
CA PRO A 63 21.23 2.73 -4.57
C PRO A 63 20.82 4.19 -4.35
N LYS A 64 21.72 4.99 -3.78
CA LYS A 64 21.61 6.41 -3.45
C LYS A 64 20.57 6.75 -2.40
N LEU A 65 19.39 6.19 -2.50
CA LEU A 65 18.29 6.30 -1.53
C LEU A 65 17.54 4.97 -1.55
N ASP A 66 17.48 4.28 -0.41
CA ASP A 66 16.76 3.01 -0.32
C ASP A 66 15.25 3.20 -0.54
N GLY A 67 14.56 2.11 -0.93
CA GLY A 67 13.16 2.17 -1.30
C GLY A 67 12.22 2.57 -0.16
N ILE A 68 12.59 2.28 1.10
CA ILE A 68 11.80 2.67 2.28
C ILE A 68 11.89 4.18 2.47
N ALA A 69 13.11 4.73 2.44
CA ALA A 69 13.31 6.18 2.53
C ALA A 69 12.70 6.92 1.32
N ALA A 70 12.78 6.33 0.11
CA ALA A 70 12.13 6.86 -1.08
C ALA A 70 10.60 6.88 -0.92
N THR A 71 10.02 5.80 -0.38
CA THR A 71 8.59 5.71 -0.08
C THR A 71 8.15 6.82 0.87
N LYS A 72 8.89 7.05 1.95
CA LYS A 72 8.61 8.13 2.90
C LYS A 72 8.60 9.50 2.22
N GLN A 73 9.57 9.77 1.33
CA GLN A 73 9.62 11.04 0.59
C GLN A 73 8.48 11.17 -0.42
N ILE A 74 8.10 10.08 -1.12
CA ILE A 74 6.95 10.07 -2.04
C ILE A 74 5.68 10.40 -1.26
N ARG A 75 5.45 9.78 -0.10
CA ARG A 75 4.28 10.05 0.74
C ARG A 75 4.18 11.52 1.20
N GLN A 76 5.30 12.18 1.41
CA GLN A 76 5.34 13.61 1.78
C GLN A 76 5.09 14.53 0.61
N THR A 77 5.58 14.19 -0.59
CA THR A 77 5.57 15.08 -1.76
C THR A 77 4.50 14.78 -2.80
N ALA A 78 3.98 13.56 -2.81
CA ALA A 78 2.94 13.06 -3.72
C ALA A 78 2.05 12.03 -2.99
N PRO A 79 1.26 12.45 -1.99
CA PRO A 79 0.48 11.56 -1.12
C PRO A 79 -0.61 10.77 -1.86
N GLU A 80 -0.99 11.18 -3.06
CA GLU A 80 -1.93 10.47 -3.93
C GLU A 80 -1.33 9.23 -4.61
N VAL A 81 0.00 9.15 -4.67
CA VAL A 81 0.71 8.02 -5.31
C VAL A 81 0.77 6.84 -4.35
N ASN A 82 0.35 5.68 -4.82
CA ASN A 82 0.45 4.46 -4.03
C ASN A 82 1.79 3.77 -4.27
N VAL A 83 2.34 3.19 -3.21
CA VAL A 83 3.62 2.46 -3.29
C VAL A 83 3.42 1.01 -2.89
N LEU A 84 3.72 0.10 -3.82
CA LEU A 84 3.82 -1.34 -3.59
C LEU A 84 5.30 -1.71 -3.53
N MET A 85 5.73 -2.17 -2.36
CA MET A 85 7.11 -2.63 -2.21
C MET A 85 7.32 -3.95 -2.92
N LEU A 86 8.42 -4.07 -3.65
CA LEU A 86 8.92 -5.33 -4.21
C LEU A 86 10.06 -5.82 -3.32
N SER A 87 10.06 -7.10 -2.95
CA SER A 87 10.99 -7.63 -1.99
C SER A 87 11.48 -9.01 -2.36
N SER A 88 12.76 -9.30 -2.12
CA SER A 88 13.27 -10.66 -2.03
C SER A 88 12.97 -11.27 -0.65
N PHE A 89 13.11 -12.61 -0.51
CA PHE A 89 12.87 -13.33 0.76
C PHE A 89 13.69 -12.78 1.95
N GLU A 90 14.86 -12.23 1.67
CA GLU A 90 15.76 -11.69 2.71
C GLU A 90 15.28 -10.37 3.31
N ASP A 91 14.34 -9.71 2.65
CA ASP A 91 13.90 -8.36 3.03
C ASP A 91 12.65 -8.35 3.91
N GLU A 92 12.13 -9.52 4.29
CA GLU A 92 10.93 -9.63 5.16
C GLU A 92 11.08 -8.91 6.51
N ALA A 93 12.32 -8.71 6.98
CA ALA A 93 12.59 -7.94 8.20
C ALA A 93 12.19 -6.46 8.06
N HIS A 94 12.16 -5.94 6.84
CA HIS A 94 11.87 -4.52 6.55
C HIS A 94 10.41 -4.21 6.25
N VAL A 95 9.52 -5.22 6.34
CA VAL A 95 8.08 -5.03 6.07
C VAL A 95 7.46 -3.96 6.98
N LEU A 96 7.82 -3.99 8.27
CA LEU A 96 7.34 -3.03 9.24
C LEU A 96 7.80 -1.61 8.90
N ASP A 97 9.08 -1.45 8.58
CA ASP A 97 9.68 -0.16 8.23
C ASP A 97 9.04 0.40 6.95
N ALA A 98 8.78 -0.47 5.96
CA ALA A 98 8.11 -0.10 4.71
C ALA A 98 6.68 0.43 4.96
N ILE A 99 5.92 -0.23 5.82
CA ILE A 99 4.56 0.21 6.18
C ILE A 99 4.60 1.52 6.95
N GLN A 100 5.53 1.68 7.91
CA GLN A 100 5.71 2.93 8.64
C GLN A 100 6.16 4.09 7.74
N ALA A 101 6.89 3.78 6.67
CA ALA A 101 7.23 4.75 5.65
C ALA A 101 6.01 5.14 4.76
N GLY A 102 4.90 4.42 4.88
CA GLY A 102 3.66 4.69 4.16
C GLY A 102 3.45 3.84 2.91
N ALA A 103 4.13 2.69 2.79
CA ALA A 103 3.83 1.73 1.73
C ALA A 103 2.37 1.24 1.82
N ASN A 104 1.74 1.04 0.68
CA ASN A 104 0.35 0.62 0.57
C ASN A 104 0.23 -0.90 0.39
N GLY A 105 1.34 -1.57 0.08
CA GLY A 105 1.37 -3.02 -0.07
C GLY A 105 2.79 -3.55 -0.20
N TYR A 106 2.88 -4.88 -0.21
CA TYR A 106 4.15 -5.61 -0.24
C TYR A 106 4.01 -6.84 -1.11
N LEU A 107 4.91 -7.02 -2.06
CA LEU A 107 4.91 -8.11 -3.03
C LEU A 107 6.28 -8.79 -3.05
N SER A 108 6.28 -10.11 -3.21
CA SER A 108 7.52 -10.85 -3.43
C SER A 108 8.01 -10.67 -4.87
N LYS A 109 9.32 -10.48 -5.06
CA LYS A 109 9.96 -10.54 -6.40
C LYS A 109 9.90 -11.95 -7.02
N MET A 110 9.57 -12.96 -6.22
CA MET A 110 9.43 -14.35 -6.67
C MET A 110 8.04 -14.67 -7.24
N LEU A 111 7.11 -13.72 -7.19
CA LEU A 111 5.77 -13.92 -7.75
C LEU A 111 5.83 -14.19 -9.26
N PRO A 112 5.05 -15.15 -9.76
CA PRO A 112 4.83 -15.32 -11.19
C PRO A 112 4.28 -14.03 -11.83
N ALA A 113 4.62 -13.80 -13.11
CA ALA A 113 4.19 -12.60 -13.83
C ALA A 113 2.67 -12.38 -13.81
N ALA A 114 1.89 -13.45 -13.95
CA ALA A 114 0.42 -13.38 -13.89
C ALA A 114 -0.09 -12.94 -12.50
N GLU A 115 0.55 -13.39 -11.45
CA GLU A 115 0.20 -12.99 -10.07
C GLU A 115 0.57 -11.54 -9.79
N LEU A 116 1.70 -11.05 -10.30
CA LEU A 116 2.05 -9.64 -10.22
C LEU A 116 0.97 -8.75 -10.87
N VAL A 117 0.51 -9.13 -12.08
CA VAL A 117 -0.56 -8.41 -12.79
C VAL A 117 -1.86 -8.44 -11.98
N ASN A 118 -2.26 -9.62 -11.47
CA ASN A 118 -3.45 -9.76 -10.62
C ASN A 118 -3.32 -8.94 -9.34
N SER A 119 -2.15 -8.94 -8.72
CA SER A 119 -1.85 -8.16 -7.52
C SER A 119 -2.06 -6.67 -7.75
N ILE A 120 -1.53 -6.11 -8.83
CA ILE A 120 -1.76 -4.70 -9.19
C ILE A 120 -3.24 -4.43 -9.45
N LYS A 121 -3.94 -5.36 -10.10
CA LYS A 121 -5.37 -5.24 -10.38
C LYS A 121 -6.21 -5.23 -9.10
N THR A 122 -5.97 -6.17 -8.20
CA THR A 122 -6.63 -6.26 -6.89
C THR A 122 -6.33 -5.02 -6.07
N PHE A 123 -5.06 -4.62 -6.00
CA PHE A 123 -4.65 -3.43 -5.29
C PHE A 123 -5.35 -2.15 -5.80
N THR A 124 -5.42 -1.96 -7.11
CA THR A 124 -6.10 -0.77 -7.69
C THR A 124 -7.61 -0.78 -7.46
N ALA A 125 -8.21 -1.96 -7.24
CA ALA A 125 -9.63 -2.11 -6.90
C ALA A 125 -9.90 -1.95 -5.40
N GLU A 126 -9.06 -2.53 -4.55
CA GLU A 126 -9.29 -2.72 -3.11
C GLU A 126 -8.42 -1.83 -2.22
N GLY A 127 -7.24 -1.45 -2.69
CA GLY A 127 -6.37 -0.46 -2.03
C GLY A 127 -5.52 -0.96 -0.86
N LEU A 128 -5.48 -2.28 -0.61
CA LEU A 128 -4.63 -2.89 0.40
C LEU A 128 -4.04 -4.20 -0.11
N MET A 129 -2.74 -4.42 0.12
CA MET A 129 -2.10 -5.67 -0.26
C MET A 129 -0.93 -6.02 0.67
N ILE A 130 -1.22 -6.86 1.67
CA ILE A 130 -0.20 -7.46 2.53
C ILE A 130 -0.40 -8.96 2.54
N PRO A 131 0.62 -9.77 2.19
CA PRO A 131 0.56 -11.21 2.31
C PRO A 131 0.23 -11.62 3.75
N GLN A 132 -0.67 -12.59 3.92
CA GLN A 132 -1.13 -13.05 5.23
C GLN A 132 0.03 -13.53 6.12
N GLN A 133 1.05 -14.14 5.52
CA GLN A 133 2.26 -14.61 6.24
C GLN A 133 3.04 -13.47 6.89
N LEU A 134 2.95 -12.24 6.36
CA LEU A 134 3.63 -11.06 6.88
C LEU A 134 2.83 -10.34 7.98
N MET A 135 1.52 -10.58 8.04
CA MET A 135 0.64 -9.93 9.02
C MET A 135 1.03 -10.29 10.47
N GLY A 136 1.35 -11.54 10.74
CA GLY A 136 1.82 -11.97 12.07
C GLY A 136 3.10 -11.26 12.50
N LYS A 137 4.05 -11.08 11.57
CA LYS A 137 5.32 -10.36 11.83
C LYS A 137 5.07 -8.88 12.07
N LEU A 138 4.16 -8.27 11.31
CA LEU A 138 3.73 -6.89 11.50
C LEU A 138 3.14 -6.67 12.89
N LEU A 139 2.17 -7.47 13.29
CA LEU A 139 1.53 -7.38 14.60
C LEU A 139 2.53 -7.58 15.74
N HIS A 140 3.48 -8.50 15.56
CA HIS A 140 4.53 -8.74 16.57
C HIS A 140 5.55 -7.59 16.65
N GLY A 141 5.94 -7.03 15.51
CA GLY A 141 6.86 -5.89 15.44
C GLY A 141 6.26 -4.63 16.08
N LEU A 142 5.00 -4.36 15.79
CA LEU A 142 4.28 -3.21 16.33
C LEU A 142 4.04 -3.32 17.85
N ARG A 143 3.76 -4.51 18.38
CA ARG A 143 3.66 -4.74 19.85
C ARG A 143 4.95 -4.38 20.58
N ARG A 144 6.11 -4.66 19.99
CA ARG A 144 7.43 -4.31 20.59
C ARG A 144 7.72 -2.80 20.60
N MET A 145 7.09 -2.03 19.73
CA MET A 145 7.25 -0.57 19.65
C MET A 145 6.27 0.19 20.56
N GLY A 146 5.19 -0.45 21.01
CA GLY A 146 4.19 0.15 21.91
C GLY A 146 4.69 0.40 23.34
N GLU A 147 5.87 -0.11 23.71
CA GLU A 147 6.46 0.12 25.03
C GLU A 147 7.26 1.42 25.16
N GLY A 148 7.34 2.23 24.12
CA GLY A 148 8.08 3.50 24.10
C GLY A 148 7.34 4.66 23.46
N GLY A 149 6.52 5.37 24.24
CA GLY A 149 6.14 6.77 23.95
C GLY A 149 4.88 7.00 23.14
N MET A 150 3.79 7.37 23.80
CA MET A 150 2.52 7.84 23.23
C MET A 150 2.62 9.23 22.59
N PRO A 151 2.00 9.43 21.41
CA PRO A 151 1.44 10.73 21.05
C PRO A 151 -0.08 10.76 21.30
N SER A 152 -0.57 11.91 21.65
CA SER A 152 -1.86 12.30 22.17
C SER A 152 -3.11 11.62 21.55
N GLN A 153 -4.03 11.24 22.42
CA GLN A 153 -5.35 10.63 22.20
C GLN A 153 -6.30 11.53 21.41
N ALA A 154 -6.37 11.34 20.10
CA ALA A 154 -7.60 11.64 19.38
C ALA A 154 -8.35 10.33 19.17
N THR A 155 -9.38 10.07 19.97
CA THR A 155 -10.24 8.89 19.86
C THR A 155 -11.00 8.92 18.53
N LEU A 156 -11.03 7.76 17.84
CA LEU A 156 -11.88 7.61 16.65
C LEU A 156 -13.35 7.73 17.03
N THR A 157 -14.13 8.37 16.20
CA THR A 157 -15.59 8.40 16.32
C THR A 157 -16.18 7.02 16.03
N LYS A 158 -17.42 6.76 16.48
CA LYS A 158 -18.12 5.50 16.18
C LYS A 158 -18.20 5.20 14.67
N THR A 159 -18.35 6.23 13.84
CA THR A 159 -18.39 6.10 12.39
C THR A 159 -17.00 5.75 11.84
N GLU A 160 -15.95 6.39 12.33
CA GLU A 160 -14.58 6.11 11.91
C GLU A 160 -14.16 4.67 12.32
N ILE A 161 -14.57 4.20 13.50
CA ILE A 161 -14.34 2.80 13.92
C ILE A 161 -15.06 1.83 12.98
N LYS A 162 -16.33 2.08 12.61
CA LYS A 162 -17.06 1.26 11.63
C LYS A 162 -16.37 1.25 10.26
N VAL A 163 -15.94 2.41 9.79
CA VAL A 163 -15.18 2.51 8.53
C VAL A 163 -13.90 1.70 8.61
N MET A 164 -13.18 1.77 9.74
CA MET A 164 -11.95 0.99 9.95
C MET A 164 -12.20 -0.51 10.05
N ASP A 165 -13.30 -0.96 10.66
CA ASP A 165 -13.67 -2.38 10.74
C ASP A 165 -13.95 -2.96 9.35
N PHE A 166 -14.75 -2.28 8.52
CA PHE A 166 -14.98 -2.68 7.15
C PHE A 166 -13.72 -2.59 6.28
N LEU A 167 -12.86 -1.60 6.55
CA LEU A 167 -11.55 -1.47 5.92
C LEU A 167 -10.67 -2.69 6.20
N GLY A 168 -10.67 -3.16 7.44
CA GLY A 168 -9.98 -4.37 7.87
C GLY A 168 -10.51 -5.63 7.18
N LYS A 169 -11.82 -5.68 6.86
CA LYS A 169 -12.45 -6.75 6.10
C LYS A 169 -12.18 -6.69 4.59
N GLY A 170 -11.32 -5.77 4.13
CA GLY A 170 -10.91 -5.65 2.74
C GLY A 170 -11.88 -4.88 1.83
N LEU A 171 -12.94 -4.26 2.36
CA LEU A 171 -13.92 -3.56 1.54
C LEU A 171 -13.30 -2.33 0.85
N SER A 172 -13.53 -2.19 -0.44
CA SER A 172 -13.18 -1.00 -1.21
C SER A 172 -13.99 0.24 -0.78
N ASN A 173 -13.52 1.43 -1.12
CA ASN A 173 -14.25 2.68 -0.80
C ASN A 173 -15.67 2.73 -1.41
N LYS A 174 -15.91 2.03 -2.51
CA LYS A 174 -17.24 1.91 -3.13
C LYS A 174 -18.16 1.01 -2.31
N GLU A 175 -17.64 -0.12 -1.82
CA GLU A 175 -18.38 -1.04 -0.97
C GLU A 175 -18.65 -0.42 0.39
N LEU A 176 -17.66 0.24 0.99
CA LEU A 176 -17.84 1.04 2.22
C LEU A 176 -18.97 2.08 2.07
N ALA A 177 -18.98 2.78 0.94
CA ALA A 177 -20.04 3.76 0.65
C ALA A 177 -21.43 3.12 0.56
N LYS A 178 -21.52 1.94 -0.05
CA LYS A 178 -22.75 1.15 -0.17
C LYS A 178 -23.21 0.65 1.20
N GLU A 179 -22.31 0.04 1.98
CA GLU A 179 -22.61 -0.51 3.31
C GLU A 179 -23.03 0.58 4.32
N LEU A 180 -22.45 1.77 4.23
CA LEU A 180 -22.72 2.87 5.16
C LEU A 180 -23.76 3.87 4.63
N GLY A 181 -24.32 3.61 3.44
CA GLY A 181 -25.39 4.46 2.85
C GLY A 181 -24.93 5.89 2.56
N CYS A 182 -23.67 6.10 2.19
CA CYS A 182 -23.12 7.43 1.95
C CYS A 182 -22.32 7.52 0.63
N SER A 183 -21.81 8.71 0.31
CA SER A 183 -21.01 8.88 -0.90
C SER A 183 -19.55 8.36 -0.71
N VAL A 184 -18.92 7.96 -1.82
CA VAL A 184 -17.46 7.61 -1.82
C VAL A 184 -16.61 8.79 -1.32
N LYS A 185 -17.03 10.03 -1.59
CA LYS A 185 -16.38 11.25 -1.09
C LYS A 185 -16.45 11.31 0.44
N THR A 186 -17.60 10.97 1.02
CA THR A 186 -17.80 10.92 2.47
C THR A 186 -16.90 9.87 3.11
N ILE A 187 -16.79 8.67 2.51
CA ILE A 187 -15.85 7.63 2.98
C ILE A 187 -14.42 8.13 2.96
N LYS A 188 -13.96 8.75 1.87
CA LYS A 188 -12.61 9.33 1.80
C LYS A 188 -12.35 10.34 2.93
N ASN A 189 -13.32 11.17 3.26
CA ASN A 189 -13.19 12.12 4.37
C ASN A 189 -13.08 11.42 5.73
N HIS A 190 -13.88 10.38 5.99
CA HIS A 190 -13.79 9.59 7.22
C HIS A 190 -12.45 8.86 7.33
N LEU A 191 -11.95 8.29 6.22
CA LEU A 191 -10.65 7.63 6.19
C LEU A 191 -9.52 8.63 6.47
N ASN A 192 -9.51 9.79 5.82
CA ASN A 192 -8.51 10.82 6.05
C ASN A 192 -8.50 11.28 7.51
N SER A 193 -9.68 11.49 8.09
CA SER A 193 -9.81 11.86 9.51
C SER A 193 -9.31 10.75 10.44
N ALA A 194 -9.69 9.49 10.18
CA ALA A 194 -9.22 8.35 10.94
C ALA A 194 -7.70 8.18 10.85
N PHE A 195 -7.13 8.30 9.65
CA PHE A 195 -5.68 8.20 9.43
C PHE A 195 -4.92 9.29 10.18
N HIS A 196 -5.41 10.53 10.13
CA HIS A 196 -4.83 11.63 10.89
C HIS A 196 -4.87 11.38 12.40
N LYS A 197 -6.00 10.90 12.94
CA LYS A 197 -6.15 10.59 14.37
C LYS A 197 -5.31 9.40 14.82
N LEU A 198 -5.08 8.43 13.94
CA LEU A 198 -4.21 7.29 14.21
C LEU A 198 -2.73 7.63 14.02
N GLY A 199 -2.41 8.77 13.40
CA GLY A 199 -1.04 9.18 13.09
C GLY A 199 -0.42 8.30 12.02
N VAL A 200 -1.20 7.93 10.99
CA VAL A 200 -0.79 7.01 9.92
C VAL A 200 -1.01 7.65 8.55
N SER A 201 -0.27 7.19 7.54
CA SER A 201 -0.31 7.77 6.20
C SER A 201 -0.79 6.79 5.12
N SER A 202 -0.94 5.51 5.44
CA SER A 202 -1.41 4.50 4.50
C SER A 202 -2.61 3.73 5.05
N ARG A 203 -3.38 3.13 4.11
CA ARG A 203 -4.53 2.28 4.41
C ARG A 203 -4.12 1.06 5.25
N THR A 204 -3.03 0.43 4.86
CA THR A 204 -2.43 -0.73 5.52
C THR A 204 -2.06 -0.42 6.96
N GLU A 205 -1.30 0.67 7.15
CA GLU A 205 -0.87 1.13 8.46
C GLU A 205 -2.07 1.45 9.36
N ALA A 206 -3.13 2.03 8.80
CA ALA A 206 -4.35 2.35 9.53
C ALA A 206 -5.05 1.11 10.08
N VAL A 207 -5.19 0.06 9.26
CA VAL A 207 -5.81 -1.22 9.68
C VAL A 207 -4.98 -1.86 10.79
N VAL A 208 -3.67 -1.95 10.60
CA VAL A 208 -2.76 -2.52 11.59
C VAL A 208 -2.85 -1.76 12.91
N LYS A 209 -2.77 -0.43 12.86
CA LYS A 209 -2.84 0.45 14.04
C LYS A 209 -4.18 0.35 14.78
N ALA A 210 -5.28 0.18 14.03
CA ALA A 210 -6.61 0.00 14.61
C ALA A 210 -6.76 -1.35 15.33
N ILE A 211 -6.16 -2.42 14.80
CA ILE A 211 -6.10 -3.74 15.46
C ILE A 211 -5.27 -3.66 16.73
N GLU A 212 -4.09 -3.04 16.69
CA GLU A 212 -3.22 -2.86 17.86
C GLU A 212 -3.88 -2.13 19.02
N LYS A 213 -4.63 -1.08 18.67
CA LYS A 213 -5.38 -0.31 19.66
C LYS A 213 -6.66 -1.01 20.12
N GLY A 214 -6.95 -2.23 19.66
CA GLY A 214 -8.16 -2.96 19.97
C GLY A 214 -9.44 -2.28 19.48
N LEU A 215 -9.35 -1.42 18.47
CA LEU A 215 -10.46 -0.68 17.90
C LEU A 215 -11.26 -1.52 16.90
N ILE A 216 -10.60 -2.50 16.26
CA ILE A 216 -11.20 -3.49 15.37
C ILE A 216 -10.62 -4.87 15.65
N SER A 217 -11.39 -5.93 15.33
CA SER A 217 -10.94 -7.31 15.53
C SER A 217 -10.02 -7.75 14.37
N SER A 218 -9.04 -8.59 14.69
CA SER A 218 -8.27 -9.32 13.68
C SER A 218 -9.05 -10.50 13.10
N GLU A 219 -10.10 -10.99 13.77
CA GLU A 219 -10.96 -12.06 13.29
C GLU A 219 -11.89 -11.52 12.18
N GLY A 220 -11.77 -12.10 10.98
CA GLY A 220 -12.56 -11.70 9.81
C GLY A 220 -11.92 -10.58 8.96
N THR A 221 -10.70 -10.16 9.29
CA THR A 221 -9.91 -9.30 8.42
C THR A 221 -9.54 -10.13 7.18
N LYS A 222 -10.26 -9.92 6.09
CA LYS A 222 -9.97 -10.57 4.80
C LYS A 222 -8.75 -9.89 4.20
N PHE A 223 -7.62 -10.49 4.40
CA PHE A 223 -6.46 -10.32 3.54
C PHE A 223 -6.64 -11.41 2.48
N THR A 224 -6.73 -11.06 1.21
CA THR A 224 -7.01 -11.97 0.11
C THR A 224 -6.34 -13.32 0.33
N GLU A 225 -7.15 -14.35 0.64
CA GLU A 225 -6.73 -15.74 0.49
C GLU A 225 -6.64 -15.99 -1.01
N ASP A 226 -5.48 -16.40 -1.50
CA ASP A 226 -5.35 -16.99 -2.82
C ASP A 226 -6.21 -18.27 -2.80
N GLU A 227 -7.27 -18.29 -3.59
CA GLU A 227 -7.97 -19.52 -3.94
C GLU A 227 -6.98 -20.40 -4.70
N GLU A 228 -6.84 -21.66 -4.23
CA GLU A 228 -6.10 -22.76 -4.87
C GLU A 228 -6.43 -22.97 -6.35
#